data_766f5bec0a28acce4de20f6943bac471
#
_entry.id   766f5bec0a28acce4de20f6943bac471
#
_cell.length_a   1.000
_cell.length_b   1.000
_cell.length_c   1.000
_cell.angle_alpha   90.00
_cell.angle_beta   90.00
_cell.angle_gamma   90.00
#
_symmetry.space_group_name_H-M   'P 1'
#
loop_
_entity.id
_entity.type
_entity.pdbx_description
1 polymer ?
#
loop_
_entity_poly.entity_id
_entity_poly.type
_entity_poly.pdbx_seq_one_letter_code
_entity_poly.pdbx_strand_id
1 'polypeptide(L)' 'MLCWTDSLEIAILLEETFSDKDPKAINFVDLRQLVMDLEDFEEGQSKCGERVLEAIQMNWIEEKE' A
#
# COMPACT_ATOMS: atom_id res chain seq x y z
N MET A 1 9.60 8.64 6.37
CA MET A 1 8.76 7.77 7.22
C MET A 1 7.32 7.82 6.75
N LEU A 2 6.77 6.67 6.37
CA LEU A 2 5.41 6.57 5.86
C LEU A 2 4.50 5.93 6.89
N CYS A 3 3.27 6.36 6.94
CA CYS A 3 2.26 5.74 7.79
C CYS A 3 1.00 5.47 6.96
N TRP A 4 0.02 4.82 7.58
CA TRP A 4 -1.18 4.39 6.85
C TRP A 4 -1.93 5.52 6.16
N THR A 5 -1.77 6.76 6.62
CA THR A 5 -2.45 7.90 6.01
C THR A 5 -1.79 8.38 4.72
N ASP A 6 -0.59 7.91 4.42
CA ASP A 6 0.15 8.31 3.21
C ASP A 6 -0.15 7.38 2.03
N SER A 7 -1.43 7.18 1.74
CA SER A 7 -1.86 6.17 0.78
C SER A 7 -1.26 6.35 -0.61
N LEU A 8 -1.14 7.59 -1.10
CA LEU A 8 -0.58 7.81 -2.43
C LEU A 8 0.91 7.47 -2.47
N GLU A 9 1.68 7.92 -1.49
CA GLU A 9 3.11 7.61 -1.45
C GLU A 9 3.36 6.14 -1.25
N ILE A 10 2.54 5.48 -0.42
CA ILE A 10 2.63 4.04 -0.23
C ILE A 10 2.40 3.34 -1.56
N ALA A 11 1.40 3.76 -2.33
CA ALA A 11 1.09 3.16 -3.61
C ALA A 11 2.24 3.32 -4.60
N ILE A 12 2.88 4.48 -4.63
CA ILE A 12 4.03 4.71 -5.49
C ILE A 12 5.18 3.77 -5.13
N LEU A 13 5.47 3.64 -3.83
CA LEU A 13 6.53 2.74 -3.38
C LEU A 13 6.20 1.28 -3.65
N LEU A 14 4.94 0.90 -3.50
CA LEU A 14 4.52 -0.47 -3.83
C LEU A 14 4.75 -0.77 -5.31
N GLU A 15 4.45 0.17 -6.19
CA GLU A 15 4.70 -0.04 -7.60
C GLU A 15 6.19 -0.15 -7.91
N GLU A 16 7.00 0.65 -7.27
CA GLU A 16 8.45 0.59 -7.47
C GLU A 16 9.06 -0.68 -6.92
N THR A 17 8.58 -1.14 -5.76
CA THR A 17 9.16 -2.28 -5.06
C THR A 17 8.60 -3.61 -5.53
N PHE A 18 7.30 -3.64 -5.81
CA PHE A 18 6.59 -4.86 -6.19
C PHE A 18 5.88 -4.70 -7.53
N SER A 19 6.62 -4.23 -8.53
CA SER A 19 6.05 -3.96 -9.84
C SER A 19 5.48 -5.20 -10.53
N ASP A 20 5.89 -6.38 -10.10
CA ASP A 20 5.38 -7.65 -10.64
C ASP A 20 4.06 -8.10 -10.00
N LYS A 21 3.60 -7.39 -8.98
CA LYS A 21 2.34 -7.72 -8.31
C LYS A 21 1.18 -7.02 -8.99
N ASP A 22 0.02 -7.66 -8.96
CA ASP A 22 -1.19 -7.10 -9.56
C ASP A 22 -2.10 -6.56 -8.46
N PRO A 23 -2.21 -5.23 -8.32
CA PRO A 23 -3.05 -4.66 -7.27
C PRO A 23 -4.53 -4.98 -7.42
N LYS A 24 -4.97 -5.34 -8.62
CA LYS A 24 -6.37 -5.70 -8.84
C LYS A 24 -6.68 -7.11 -8.33
N ALA A 25 -5.68 -7.97 -8.25
CA ALA A 25 -5.86 -9.36 -7.84
C ALA A 25 -5.44 -9.63 -6.39
N ILE A 26 -4.83 -8.65 -5.74
CA ILE A 26 -4.33 -8.83 -4.38
C ILE A 26 -5.46 -8.65 -3.37
N ASN A 27 -5.46 -9.48 -2.31
CA ASN A 27 -6.42 -9.28 -1.21
C ASN A 27 -5.82 -8.36 -0.16
N PHE A 28 -6.66 -7.91 0.78
CA PHE A 28 -6.22 -6.93 1.78
C PHE A 28 -5.19 -7.48 2.76
N VAL A 29 -5.24 -8.77 3.06
CA VAL A 29 -4.25 -9.38 3.96
C VAL A 29 -2.86 -9.31 3.32
N ASP A 30 -2.77 -9.66 2.06
CA ASP A 30 -1.50 -9.61 1.34
C ASP A 30 -1.06 -8.17 1.12
N LEU A 31 -1.99 -7.29 0.80
CA LEU A 31 -1.68 -5.87 0.61
C LEU A 31 -1.09 -5.26 1.88
N ARG A 32 -1.72 -5.53 3.01
CA ARG A 32 -1.22 -5.05 4.31
C ARG A 32 0.21 -5.54 4.56
N GLN A 33 0.46 -6.81 4.25
CA GLN A 33 1.79 -7.38 4.45
C GLN A 33 2.83 -6.71 3.57
N LEU A 34 2.49 -6.45 2.31
CA LEU A 34 3.42 -5.76 1.41
C LEU A 34 3.74 -4.36 1.90
N VAL A 35 2.75 -3.64 2.41
CA VAL A 35 2.97 -2.29 2.94
C VAL A 35 3.89 -2.36 4.15
N MET A 36 3.68 -3.32 5.03
CA MET A 36 4.52 -3.47 6.23
C MET A 36 5.95 -3.89 5.90
N ASP A 37 6.17 -4.46 4.74
CA ASP A 37 7.50 -4.84 4.30
C ASP A 37 8.30 -3.67 3.71
N LEU A 38 7.67 -2.53 3.48
CA LEU A 38 8.37 -1.35 2.97
C LEU A 38 9.31 -0.80 4.06
N GLU A 39 10.53 -0.48 3.67
CA GLU A 39 11.54 -0.04 4.63
C GLU A 39 11.17 1.26 5.33
N ASP A 40 10.58 2.20 4.58
CA ASP A 40 10.25 3.51 5.14
C ASP A 40 8.91 3.54 5.86
N PHE A 41 8.21 2.42 5.89
CA PHE A 41 6.89 2.39 6.49
C PHE A 41 6.96 2.15 8.00
N GLU A 42 6.25 2.97 8.76
CA GLU A 42 6.06 2.75 10.18
C GLU A 42 4.58 2.80 10.50
N GLU A 43 4.09 1.77 11.14
CA GLU A 43 2.70 1.70 11.51
C GLU A 43 2.34 2.80 12.50
N GLY A 44 3.21 3.05 13.46
CA GLY A 44 3.01 4.13 14.42
C GLY A 44 1.71 4.00 15.17
N GLN A 45 1.01 5.13 15.35
CA GLN A 45 -0.28 5.17 16.01
C GLN A 45 -1.45 5.11 15.03
N SER A 46 -1.15 5.13 13.74
CA SER A 46 -2.18 5.05 12.72
C SER A 46 -2.80 3.66 12.69
N LYS A 47 -4.08 3.60 12.39
CA LYS A 47 -4.78 2.33 12.32
C LYS A 47 -4.97 1.92 10.87
N CYS A 48 -4.75 0.65 10.60
CA CYS A 48 -5.03 0.07 9.30
C CYS A 48 -6.47 -0.39 9.26
N GLY A 49 -7.29 0.29 8.46
CA GLY A 49 -8.67 -0.11 8.24
C GLY A 49 -8.90 -0.47 6.78
N GLU A 50 -10.05 -1.03 6.49
CA GLU A 50 -10.38 -1.41 5.13
C GLU A 50 -10.35 -0.22 4.20
N ARG A 51 -10.81 0.94 4.64
CA ARG A 51 -10.80 2.14 3.81
C ARG A 51 -9.40 2.59 3.44
N VAL A 52 -8.47 2.45 4.38
CA VAL A 52 -7.08 2.81 4.12
C VAL A 52 -6.49 1.86 3.08
N LEU A 53 -6.71 0.56 3.25
CA LEU A 53 -6.22 -0.44 2.30
C LEU A 53 -6.87 -0.25 0.93
N GLU A 54 -8.15 0.05 0.91
CA GLU A 54 -8.84 0.30 -0.35
C GLU A 54 -8.25 1.51 -1.07
N ALA A 55 -7.97 2.59 -0.35
CA ALA A 55 -7.37 3.77 -0.93
C ALA A 55 -5.97 3.47 -1.49
N ILE A 56 -5.18 2.71 -0.75
CA ILE A 56 -3.85 2.31 -1.20
C ILE A 56 -3.97 1.45 -2.46
N GLN A 57 -4.89 0.51 -2.45
CA GLN A 57 -5.09 -0.37 -3.61
C GLN A 57 -5.49 0.43 -4.85
N MET A 58 -6.43 1.35 -4.72
CA MET A 58 -6.88 2.15 -5.84
C MET A 58 -5.78 3.06 -6.37
N ASN A 59 -5.03 3.69 -5.48
CA ASN A 59 -3.90 4.51 -5.89
C ASN A 59 -2.84 3.68 -6.60
N TRP A 60 -2.60 2.47 -6.12
CA TRP A 60 -1.63 1.58 -6.76
C TRP A 60 -2.09 1.16 -8.14
N ILE A 61 -3.38 0.86 -8.30
CA ILE A 61 -3.92 0.52 -9.62
C ILE A 61 -3.70 1.69 -10.59
N GLU A 62 -3.97 2.90 -10.15
CA GLU A 62 -3.75 4.09 -10.97
C GLU A 62 -2.28 4.30 -11.32
N GLU A 63 -1.39 4.08 -10.36
CA GLU A 63 0.04 4.21 -10.63
C GLU A 63 0.53 3.18 -11.65
N LYS A 64 -0.03 1.99 -11.61
CA LYS A 64 0.36 0.92 -12.54
C LYS A 64 -0.14 1.18 -13.95
N GLU A 65 -1.23 1.90 -14.08
CA GLU A 65 -1.76 2.28 -15.37
C GLU A 65 -1.15 3.59 -15.86
#